data_ae04029a3082d7e3fb5b0264a55241e6
#
_entry.id   ae04029a3082d7e3fb5b0264a55241e6
#
_cell.length_a   1.000
_cell.length_b   1.000
_cell.length_c   1.000
_cell.angle_alpha   90.00
_cell.angle_beta   90.00
_cell.angle_gamma   90.00
#
_symmetry.space_group_name_H-M   'P 1'
#
loop_
_entity.id
_entity.type
_entity.pdbx_description
1 polymer ?
#
loop_
_entity_poly.entity_id
_entity_poly.type
_entity_poly.pdbx_seq_one_letter_code
_entity_poly.pdbx_strand_id
1 'polypeptide(L)'
;RRHILTIEDPIEFIFQHTENSIIHQREVKRDTNSFSVALRAALREDPDVIYIGEMRDLETIQLAITAAETGHLVLGTLHTSSAAKTVERIVDVFPADQQEQARLQVSTSLAGIMSQTLCKNTKGGRSLAYELMVNTPAIGNLIRANKVSERYSQVQLGSQHGMSTLE
;
A
#
# COMPACT_ATOMS: atom_id res chain seq x y z
N ARG A 1 -13.83 16.04 11.03
CA ARG A 1 -14.11 15.42 9.73
C ARG A 1 -12.81 15.00 9.07
N ARG A 2 -12.80 13.82 8.42
CA ARG A 2 -11.65 13.34 7.65
C ARG A 2 -11.86 13.59 6.17
N HIS A 3 -10.80 14.03 5.49
CA HIS A 3 -10.78 14.16 4.04
C HIS A 3 -10.08 12.93 3.44
N ILE A 4 -10.83 12.15 2.67
CA ILE A 4 -10.36 10.95 1.98
C ILE A 4 -10.36 11.25 0.49
N LEU A 5 -9.23 11.08 -0.16
CA LEU A 5 -9.10 11.25 -1.60
C LEU A 5 -8.71 9.94 -2.23
N THR A 6 -9.44 9.50 -3.26
CA THR A 6 -9.11 8.29 -4.02
C THR A 6 -8.69 8.65 -5.45
N ILE A 7 -7.79 7.86 -6.00
CA ILE A 7 -7.34 7.93 -7.40
C ILE A 7 -7.46 6.53 -7.97
N GLU A 8 -8.33 6.35 -8.96
CA GLU A 8 -8.75 5.02 -9.44
C GLU A 8 -8.73 4.94 -10.97
N ASP A 9 -8.56 3.75 -11.56
CA ASP A 9 -8.61 3.51 -13.01
C ASP A 9 -9.23 2.14 -13.32
N PRO A 10 -10.57 2.06 -13.47
CA PRO A 10 -11.60 3.07 -13.20
C PRO A 10 -12.10 3.08 -11.75
N ILE A 11 -13.04 3.98 -11.42
CA ILE A 11 -13.83 3.90 -10.18
C ILE A 11 -14.77 2.71 -10.29
N GLU A 12 -14.60 1.71 -9.41
CA GLU A 12 -15.44 0.50 -9.39
C GLU A 12 -16.61 0.61 -8.41
N PHE A 13 -16.47 1.41 -7.37
CA PHE A 13 -17.50 1.61 -6.35
C PHE A 13 -17.60 3.08 -5.94
N ILE A 14 -18.82 3.61 -5.91
CA ILE A 14 -19.06 5.00 -5.49
C ILE A 14 -19.28 5.03 -3.98
N PHE A 15 -18.38 5.70 -3.28
CA PHE A 15 -18.49 5.91 -1.84
C PHE A 15 -19.42 7.07 -1.51
N GLN A 16 -20.20 6.90 -0.46
CA GLN A 16 -21.06 7.96 0.08
C GLN A 16 -20.26 8.77 1.12
N HIS A 17 -20.49 10.08 1.12
CA HIS A 17 -20.00 10.92 2.21
C HIS A 17 -20.67 10.50 3.53
N THR A 18 -19.95 10.64 4.63
CA THR A 18 -20.48 10.39 5.97
C THR A 18 -20.47 11.69 6.78
N GLU A 19 -21.13 11.67 7.94
CA GLU A 19 -21.10 12.83 8.86
C GLU A 19 -19.67 13.20 9.28
N ASN A 20 -18.76 12.21 9.32
CA ASN A 20 -17.40 12.34 9.81
C ASN A 20 -16.34 12.36 8.71
N SER A 21 -16.70 12.12 7.44
CA SER A 21 -15.74 12.11 6.34
C SER A 21 -16.31 12.67 5.03
N ILE A 22 -15.45 13.32 4.27
CA ILE A 22 -15.68 13.74 2.90
C ILE A 22 -14.80 12.83 2.03
N ILE A 23 -15.38 12.23 1.00
CA ILE A 23 -14.68 11.33 0.10
C ILE A 23 -14.71 11.92 -1.30
N HIS A 24 -13.55 12.27 -1.84
CA HIS A 24 -13.38 12.72 -3.22
C HIS A 24 -12.74 11.62 -4.03
N GLN A 25 -13.46 11.12 -5.04
CA GLN A 25 -12.96 10.08 -5.94
C GLN A 25 -12.58 10.70 -7.28
N ARG A 26 -11.38 10.37 -7.76
CA ARG A 26 -10.84 10.80 -9.05
C ARG A 26 -10.56 9.60 -9.94
N GLU A 27 -11.10 9.63 -11.14
CA GLU A 27 -10.85 8.60 -12.14
C GLU A 27 -9.80 9.06 -13.14
N VAL A 28 -8.81 8.20 -13.38
CA VAL A 28 -7.79 8.44 -14.40
C VAL A 28 -8.46 8.46 -15.79
N LYS A 29 -8.01 9.37 -16.66
CA LYS A 29 -8.54 9.68 -18.00
C LYS A 29 -9.87 10.46 -18.02
N ARG A 30 -10.60 10.54 -16.89
CA ARG A 30 -11.80 11.36 -16.78
C ARG A 30 -11.53 12.65 -16.00
N ASP A 31 -11.01 12.52 -14.80
CA ASP A 31 -10.81 13.62 -13.84
C ASP A 31 -9.33 14.05 -13.74
N THR A 32 -8.42 13.17 -14.17
CA THR A 32 -6.97 13.40 -14.19
C THR A 32 -6.29 12.60 -15.30
N ASN A 33 -5.11 13.03 -15.71
CA ASN A 33 -4.35 12.37 -16.78
C ASN A 33 -3.62 11.11 -16.32
N SER A 34 -3.21 11.03 -15.05
CA SER A 34 -2.47 9.89 -14.51
C SER A 34 -2.56 9.84 -12.98
N PHE A 35 -2.15 8.71 -12.40
CA PHE A 35 -2.00 8.55 -10.96
C PHE A 35 -1.03 9.58 -10.37
N SER A 36 0.13 9.77 -10.98
CA SER A 36 1.17 10.70 -10.49
C SER A 36 0.70 12.16 -10.52
N VAL A 37 0.00 12.58 -11.57
CA VAL A 37 -0.56 13.93 -11.67
C VAL A 37 -1.61 14.18 -10.58
N ALA A 38 -2.53 13.24 -10.39
CA ALA A 38 -3.55 13.34 -9.36
C ALA A 38 -2.96 13.35 -7.95
N LEU A 39 -1.98 12.47 -7.69
CA LEU A 39 -1.33 12.37 -6.38
C LEU A 39 -0.53 13.63 -6.05
N ARG A 40 0.16 14.22 -7.02
CA ARG A 40 0.86 15.50 -6.86
C ARG A 40 -0.10 16.65 -6.53
N ALA A 41 -1.29 16.65 -7.12
CA ALA A 41 -2.32 17.62 -6.79
C ALA A 41 -2.90 17.37 -5.39
N ALA A 42 -3.17 16.10 -5.05
CA ALA A 42 -3.71 15.68 -3.76
C ALA A 42 -2.89 16.17 -2.57
N LEU A 43 -1.56 16.16 -2.66
CA LEU A 43 -0.66 16.67 -1.61
C LEU A 43 -0.85 18.16 -1.25
N ARG A 44 -1.59 18.90 -2.06
CA ARG A 44 -1.90 20.33 -1.83
C ARG A 44 -3.34 20.56 -1.34
N GLU A 45 -4.09 19.49 -1.14
CA GLU A 45 -5.52 19.55 -0.81
C GLU A 45 -5.79 19.16 0.65
N ASP A 46 -4.72 18.95 1.42
CA ASP A 46 -4.77 18.57 2.85
C ASP A 46 -5.67 17.35 3.14
N PRO A 47 -5.48 16.21 2.43
CA PRO A 47 -6.23 15.00 2.73
C PRO A 47 -5.66 14.29 3.96
N ASP A 48 -6.52 13.69 4.78
CA ASP A 48 -6.08 12.79 5.85
C ASP A 48 -5.67 11.41 5.30
N VAL A 49 -6.38 10.95 4.26
CA VAL A 49 -6.20 9.63 3.66
C VAL A 49 -6.15 9.76 2.15
N ILE A 50 -5.15 9.11 1.53
CA ILE A 50 -5.02 9.01 0.08
C ILE A 50 -5.10 7.52 -0.30
N TYR A 51 -6.06 7.15 -1.15
CA TYR A 51 -6.14 5.82 -1.73
C TYR A 51 -5.69 5.85 -3.19
N ILE A 52 -4.72 4.99 -3.53
CA ILE A 52 -4.16 4.84 -4.88
C ILE A 52 -4.59 3.48 -5.38
N GLY A 53 -5.49 3.46 -6.36
CA GLY A 53 -6.09 2.23 -6.89
C GLY A 53 -5.06 1.24 -7.41
N GLU A 54 -3.94 1.72 -7.98
CA GLU A 54 -2.80 0.89 -8.36
C GLU A 54 -1.50 1.68 -8.46
N MET A 55 -0.42 1.10 -7.93
CA MET A 55 0.93 1.65 -8.00
C MET A 55 1.78 0.82 -8.97
N ARG A 56 1.98 1.30 -10.21
CA ARG A 56 2.70 0.57 -11.28
C ARG A 56 4.07 1.15 -11.61
N ASP A 57 4.24 2.44 -11.46
CA ASP A 57 5.39 3.19 -11.96
C ASP A 57 6.16 3.86 -10.83
N LEU A 58 7.44 4.16 -11.10
CA LEU A 58 8.35 4.79 -10.17
C LEU A 58 7.81 6.10 -9.60
N GLU A 59 7.27 6.97 -10.46
CA GLU A 59 6.81 8.31 -10.05
C GLU A 59 5.66 8.21 -9.05
N THR A 60 4.68 7.34 -9.32
CA THR A 60 3.53 7.11 -8.43
C THR A 60 3.99 6.53 -7.09
N ILE A 61 4.90 5.55 -7.08
CA ILE A 61 5.42 4.93 -5.86
C ILE A 61 6.23 5.94 -5.04
N GLN A 62 7.09 6.72 -5.68
CA GLN A 62 7.88 7.75 -5.00
C GLN A 62 7.02 8.82 -4.34
N LEU A 63 5.98 9.29 -5.05
CA LEU A 63 5.02 10.26 -4.51
C LEU A 63 4.19 9.65 -3.36
N ALA A 64 3.82 8.38 -3.44
CA ALA A 64 3.11 7.68 -2.36
C ALA A 64 3.96 7.58 -1.08
N ILE A 65 5.25 7.24 -1.22
CA ILE A 65 6.19 7.22 -0.09
C ILE A 65 6.33 8.63 0.50
N THR A 66 6.52 9.66 -0.34
CA THR A 66 6.62 11.06 0.09
C THR A 66 5.36 11.51 0.84
N ALA A 67 4.17 11.15 0.34
CA ALA A 67 2.91 11.44 1.02
C ALA A 67 2.85 10.81 2.43
N ALA A 68 3.27 9.54 2.55
CA ALA A 68 3.31 8.84 3.84
C ALA A 68 4.32 9.49 4.80
N GLU A 69 5.52 9.87 4.33
CA GLU A 69 6.54 10.55 5.14
C GLU A 69 6.08 11.94 5.61
N THR A 70 5.20 12.60 4.87
CA THR A 70 4.65 13.93 5.21
C THR A 70 3.38 13.88 6.04
N GLY A 71 2.97 12.69 6.53
CA GLY A 71 1.93 12.54 7.55
C GLY A 71 0.56 12.09 7.04
N HIS A 72 0.43 11.77 5.75
CA HIS A 72 -0.80 11.23 5.19
C HIS A 72 -0.89 9.71 5.41
N LEU A 73 -2.08 9.19 5.67
CA LEU A 73 -2.32 7.75 5.55
C LEU A 73 -2.49 7.39 4.07
N VAL A 74 -1.54 6.67 3.53
CA VAL A 74 -1.57 6.22 2.13
C VAL A 74 -1.96 4.74 2.06
N LEU A 75 -3.01 4.44 1.32
CA LEU A 75 -3.44 3.09 0.97
C LEU A 75 -3.18 2.88 -0.52
N GLY A 76 -2.32 1.95 -0.86
CA GLY A 76 -1.99 1.64 -2.26
C GLY A 76 -2.12 0.16 -2.56
N THR A 77 -2.47 -0.19 -3.80
CA THR A 77 -2.52 -1.58 -4.23
C THR A 77 -1.39 -1.92 -5.19
N LEU A 78 -0.90 -3.15 -5.07
CA LEU A 78 0.07 -3.76 -5.96
C LEU A 78 -0.37 -5.20 -6.28
N HIS A 79 0.09 -5.74 -7.40
CA HIS A 79 -0.17 -7.12 -7.79
C HIS A 79 1.02 -8.00 -7.39
N THR A 80 0.96 -8.56 -6.19
CA THR A 80 2.01 -9.42 -5.61
C THR A 80 1.40 -10.60 -4.89
N SER A 81 2.17 -11.68 -4.73
CA SER A 81 1.69 -12.94 -4.16
C SER A 81 1.98 -13.10 -2.67
N SER A 82 2.73 -12.19 -2.05
CA SER A 82 3.01 -12.21 -0.61
C SER A 82 3.46 -10.83 -0.11
N ALA A 83 3.32 -10.59 1.19
CA ALA A 83 3.73 -9.34 1.81
C ALA A 83 5.24 -9.08 1.67
N ALA A 84 6.08 -10.11 1.83
CA ALA A 84 7.52 -9.98 1.67
C ALA A 84 7.89 -9.55 0.24
N LYS A 85 7.28 -10.14 -0.79
CA LYS A 85 7.50 -9.79 -2.21
C LYS A 85 6.94 -8.42 -2.56
N THR A 86 5.94 -7.92 -1.85
CA THR A 86 5.42 -6.56 -2.06
C THR A 86 6.47 -5.51 -1.77
N VAL A 87 7.24 -5.67 -0.69
CA VAL A 87 8.36 -4.76 -0.37
C VAL A 87 9.39 -4.76 -1.50
N GLU A 88 9.77 -5.94 -2.00
CA GLU A 88 10.70 -6.04 -3.14
C GLU A 88 10.14 -5.30 -4.36
N ARG A 89 8.87 -5.54 -4.70
CA ARG A 89 8.23 -4.90 -5.85
C ARG A 89 8.22 -3.38 -5.76
N ILE A 90 8.06 -2.82 -4.56
CA ILE A 90 8.14 -1.37 -4.33
C ILE A 90 9.57 -0.87 -4.59
N VAL A 91 10.57 -1.58 -4.10
CA VAL A 91 11.98 -1.17 -4.22
C VAL A 91 12.52 -1.36 -5.64
N ASP A 92 12.13 -2.44 -6.32
CA ASP A 92 12.67 -2.81 -7.63
C ASP A 92 12.33 -1.82 -8.76
N VAL A 93 11.33 -0.96 -8.57
CA VAL A 93 11.02 0.10 -9.56
C VAL A 93 12.04 1.23 -9.52
N PHE A 94 12.81 1.36 -8.44
CA PHE A 94 13.85 2.38 -8.31
C PHE A 94 15.13 1.95 -9.04
N PRO A 95 15.87 2.92 -9.62
CA PRO A 95 17.22 2.68 -10.11
C PRO A 95 18.11 2.06 -9.03
N ALA A 96 19.07 1.22 -9.42
CA ALA A 96 19.90 0.45 -8.49
C ALA A 96 20.63 1.32 -7.44
N ASP A 97 21.06 2.50 -7.83
CA ASP A 97 21.72 3.49 -6.97
C ASP A 97 20.77 4.17 -5.96
N GLN A 98 19.46 4.05 -6.15
CA GLN A 98 18.42 4.63 -5.27
C GLN A 98 17.71 3.59 -4.40
N GLN A 99 17.90 2.30 -4.65
CA GLN A 99 17.19 1.22 -3.94
C GLN A 99 17.48 1.18 -2.44
N GLU A 100 18.69 1.48 -2.02
CA GLU A 100 19.03 1.53 -0.59
C GLU A 100 18.25 2.63 0.12
N GLN A 101 18.19 3.81 -0.47
CA GLN A 101 17.39 4.93 0.05
C GLN A 101 15.89 4.59 0.05
N ALA A 102 15.38 3.96 -1.00
CA ALA A 102 13.98 3.51 -1.06
C ALA A 102 13.66 2.51 0.06
N ARG A 103 14.55 1.53 0.34
CA ARG A 103 14.38 0.61 1.47
C ARG A 103 14.32 1.33 2.81
N LEU A 104 15.19 2.31 3.00
CA LEU A 104 15.18 3.12 4.23
C LEU A 104 13.83 3.83 4.41
N GLN A 105 13.35 4.52 3.37
CA GLN A 105 12.07 5.25 3.40
C GLN A 105 10.89 4.30 3.63
N VAL A 106 10.81 3.18 2.90
CA VAL A 106 9.77 2.16 3.11
C VAL A 106 9.83 1.60 4.53
N SER A 107 11.02 1.30 5.05
CA SER A 107 11.19 0.73 6.39
C SER A 107 10.66 1.64 7.52
N THR A 108 10.59 2.94 7.28
CA THR A 108 10.15 3.94 8.27
C THR A 108 8.70 4.38 8.07
N SER A 109 8.22 4.45 6.83
CA SER A 109 6.88 4.96 6.50
C SER A 109 5.82 3.86 6.35
N LEU A 110 6.22 2.61 6.05
CA LEU A 110 5.29 1.50 5.91
C LEU A 110 4.60 1.18 7.24
N ALA A 111 3.28 1.09 7.25
CA ALA A 111 2.52 0.60 8.40
C ALA A 111 2.31 -0.93 8.35
N GLY A 112 1.95 -1.46 7.19
CA GLY A 112 1.75 -2.89 6.99
C GLY A 112 1.41 -3.23 5.56
N ILE A 113 1.36 -4.53 5.26
CA ILE A 113 0.98 -5.07 3.95
C ILE A 113 -0.01 -6.21 4.17
N MET A 114 -1.14 -6.15 3.46
CA MET A 114 -2.10 -7.23 3.39
C MET A 114 -2.09 -7.83 1.98
N SER A 115 -1.62 -9.07 1.85
CA SER A 115 -1.68 -9.83 0.62
C SER A 115 -2.93 -10.71 0.62
N GLN A 116 -3.72 -10.70 -0.45
CA GLN A 116 -5.06 -11.29 -0.50
C GLN A 116 -5.17 -12.33 -1.62
N THR A 117 -5.89 -13.41 -1.34
CA THR A 117 -6.23 -14.46 -2.31
C THR A 117 -7.68 -14.90 -2.13
N LEU A 118 -8.42 -15.02 -3.22
CA LEU A 118 -9.78 -15.55 -3.20
C LEU A 118 -9.77 -17.06 -3.43
N CYS A 119 -10.10 -17.83 -2.42
CA CYS A 119 -10.19 -19.28 -2.46
C CYS A 119 -11.63 -19.74 -2.75
N LYS A 120 -11.79 -20.89 -3.44
CA LYS A 120 -13.10 -21.51 -3.61
C LYS A 120 -13.64 -21.97 -2.25
N ASN A 121 -14.90 -21.63 -1.97
CA ASN A 121 -15.58 -22.12 -0.77
C ASN A 121 -16.26 -23.47 -1.06
N THR A 122 -16.23 -24.40 -0.12
CA THR A 122 -16.90 -25.71 -0.22
C THR A 122 -18.41 -25.62 -0.34
N LYS A 123 -19.02 -24.52 0.17
CA LYS A 123 -20.46 -24.23 0.07
C LYS A 123 -20.86 -23.43 -1.16
N GLY A 124 -19.93 -23.25 -2.11
CA GLY A 124 -20.10 -22.37 -3.27
C GLY A 124 -19.65 -20.94 -3.02
N GLY A 125 -19.26 -20.24 -4.10
CA GLY A 125 -18.69 -18.90 -4.03
C GLY A 125 -17.20 -18.88 -3.66
N ARG A 126 -16.73 -17.76 -3.10
CA ARG A 126 -15.31 -17.54 -2.75
C ARG A 126 -15.19 -16.97 -1.35
N SER A 127 -14.12 -17.35 -0.66
CA SER A 127 -13.73 -16.81 0.65
C SER A 127 -12.38 -16.13 0.51
N LEU A 128 -12.19 -15.04 1.24
CA LEU A 128 -10.93 -14.34 1.32
C LEU A 128 -9.97 -15.10 2.24
N ALA A 129 -8.78 -15.42 1.73
CA ALA A 129 -7.61 -15.75 2.53
C ALA A 129 -6.63 -14.57 2.42
N TYR A 130 -5.92 -14.25 3.49
CA TYR A 130 -4.98 -13.13 3.50
C TYR A 130 -3.75 -13.41 4.36
N GLU A 131 -2.65 -12.81 3.95
CA GLU A 131 -1.43 -12.68 4.74
C GLU A 131 -1.33 -11.23 5.21
N LEU A 132 -1.04 -11.02 6.49
CA LEU A 132 -0.85 -9.69 7.06
C LEU A 132 0.54 -9.57 7.67
N MET A 133 1.31 -8.62 7.19
CA MET A 133 2.59 -8.21 7.75
C MET A 133 2.44 -6.80 8.34
N VAL A 134 2.73 -6.67 9.63
CA VAL A 134 2.79 -5.37 10.32
C VAL A 134 4.25 -4.93 10.40
N ASN A 135 4.53 -3.68 10.11
CA ASN A 135 5.89 -3.15 10.15
C ASN A 135 6.35 -2.87 11.59
N THR A 136 6.68 -3.93 12.31
CA THR A 136 7.34 -3.83 13.60
C THR A 136 8.80 -3.36 13.44
N PRO A 137 9.49 -2.90 14.50
CA PRO A 137 10.93 -2.58 14.43
C PRO A 137 11.79 -3.71 13.86
N ALA A 138 11.44 -4.98 14.14
CA ALA A 138 12.13 -6.15 13.59
C ALA A 138 11.93 -6.24 12.05
N ILE A 139 10.70 -6.11 11.57
CA ILE A 139 10.39 -6.09 10.13
C ILE A 139 11.10 -4.91 9.44
N GLY A 140 11.05 -3.70 10.01
CA GLY A 140 11.73 -2.54 9.47
C GLY A 140 13.24 -2.75 9.33
N ASN A 141 13.89 -3.40 10.30
CA ASN A 141 15.31 -3.77 10.23
C ASN A 141 15.59 -4.75 9.08
N LEU A 142 14.72 -5.75 8.89
CA LEU A 142 14.86 -6.72 7.81
C LEU A 142 14.62 -6.11 6.42
N ILE A 143 13.75 -5.10 6.32
CA ILE A 143 13.56 -4.33 5.09
C ILE A 143 14.85 -3.58 4.75
N ARG A 144 15.42 -2.84 5.70
CA ARG A 144 16.69 -2.11 5.50
C ARG A 144 17.84 -3.04 5.11
N ALA A 145 17.94 -4.18 5.77
CA ALA A 145 18.99 -5.16 5.53
C ALA A 145 18.77 -6.03 4.28
N ASN A 146 17.67 -5.82 3.54
CA ASN A 146 17.28 -6.60 2.36
C ASN A 146 17.15 -8.13 2.62
N LYS A 147 16.65 -8.50 3.80
CA LYS A 147 16.52 -9.91 4.22
C LYS A 147 15.12 -10.45 3.99
N VAL A 148 14.83 -10.85 2.75
CA VAL A 148 13.48 -11.26 2.30
C VAL A 148 12.98 -12.52 3.03
N SER A 149 13.81 -13.56 3.11
CA SER A 149 13.43 -14.84 3.73
C SER A 149 13.17 -14.71 5.23
N GLU A 150 13.96 -13.89 5.92
CA GLU A 150 13.79 -13.66 7.35
C GLU A 150 12.49 -12.88 7.66
N ARG A 151 12.02 -12.02 6.73
CA ARG A 151 10.73 -11.33 6.86
C ARG A 151 9.57 -12.32 6.93
N TYR A 152 9.56 -13.35 6.07
CA TYR A 152 8.53 -14.39 6.11
C TYR A 152 8.50 -15.11 7.47
N SER A 153 9.66 -15.51 7.97
CA SER A 153 9.76 -16.14 9.30
C SER A 153 9.26 -15.22 10.43
N GLN A 154 9.51 -13.90 10.32
CA GLN A 154 8.99 -12.93 11.29
C GLN A 154 7.48 -12.76 11.20
N VAL A 155 6.86 -12.87 10.03
CA VAL A 155 5.39 -12.87 9.88
C VAL A 155 4.78 -14.09 10.58
N GLN A 156 5.36 -15.29 10.41
CA GLN A 156 4.92 -16.51 11.09
C GLN A 156 4.97 -16.39 12.61
N LEU A 157 6.02 -15.78 13.15
CA LEU A 157 6.21 -15.58 14.58
C LEU A 157 5.43 -14.38 15.14
N GLY A 158 4.87 -13.55 14.28
CA GLY A 158 4.30 -12.25 14.61
C GLY A 158 2.83 -12.26 15.03
N SER A 159 2.23 -13.40 15.39
CA SER A 159 0.81 -13.51 15.75
C SER A 159 0.39 -12.58 16.88
N GLN A 160 1.27 -12.32 17.86
CA GLN A 160 1.04 -11.35 18.93
C GLN A 160 0.89 -9.90 18.46
N HIS A 161 1.36 -9.59 17.26
CA HIS A 161 1.20 -8.28 16.60
C HIS A 161 0.08 -8.28 15.56
N GLY A 162 -0.77 -9.32 15.54
CA GLY A 162 -1.85 -9.47 14.57
C GLY A 162 -1.41 -9.94 13.19
N MET A 163 -0.14 -10.35 13.02
CA MET A 163 0.33 -10.90 11.75
C MET A 163 -0.23 -12.29 11.49
N SER A 164 -0.42 -12.64 10.23
CA SER A 164 -0.86 -13.97 9.77
C SER A 164 -0.23 -14.33 8.46
N THR A 165 0.02 -15.61 8.22
CA THR A 165 0.40 -16.18 6.92
C THR A 165 -0.81 -16.74 6.20
N LEU A 166 -0.69 -17.00 4.90
CA LEU A 166 -1.73 -17.66 4.08
C LEU A 166 -1.87 -19.16 4.39
N GLU A 167 -0.93 -19.75 5.13
CA GLU A 167 -0.91 -21.16 5.52
C GLU A 167 -1.65 -21.42 6.85
#